data_e1492b4a67ff61e2d3be34d3023c0e75
#
_entry.id   e1492b4a67ff61e2d3be34d3023c0e75
#
_cell.length_a   1.000
_cell.length_b   1.000
_cell.length_c   1.000
_cell.angle_alpha   90.00
_cell.angle_beta   90.00
_cell.angle_gamma   90.00
#
_symmetry.space_group_name_H-M   'P 1'
#
loop_
_entity.id
_entity.type
_entity.pdbx_description
1 polymer ?
#
loop_
_entity_poly.entity_id
_entity_poly.type
_entity_poly.pdbx_seq_one_letter_code
_entity_poly.pdbx_strand_id
1 'polypeptide(L)'
;MNDQENIEHALAVDDAPVDTEGALARFRARVGREGVLPVSAAPRRRIAARWLQALAAAAAIVLVASGLALSGAADSILKIFEPKSVVGVPLTQGDLNTLGQACAGLELEQCLGAYGTFAWDTPPQPKEVTTLAAASSAAGFSVKTPSSLPIGVTGQPRYGVINKSSATFTFSADATQRTAAKQSRTTPPLPANIDGSKLFITGGPAVVQIWGVPHSSSPTVGSGMPTLVVGQAKSPVVSSDGVTVPELQSYLLAQPGVSPQLAAAIRAISDPASTLPVPVPAELAVSHQVTVQGVSGLFIGDNTGIASAILWQKDGMMFEVIGALTERQALDVANSMK
;
A
#
# COMPACT_ATOMS: atom_id res chain seq x y z
N MET A 1 -53.11 17.20 -25.11
CA MET A 1 -52.86 16.77 -23.73
C MET A 1 -51.36 16.71 -23.63
N ASN A 2 -50.76 17.64 -22.85
CA ASN A 2 -49.34 17.91 -22.89
C ASN A 2 -48.59 17.03 -21.90
N ASP A 3 -47.39 16.61 -22.27
CA ASP A 3 -46.47 15.80 -21.43
C ASP A 3 -46.14 16.46 -20.07
N GLN A 4 -46.32 17.78 -19.95
CA GLN A 4 -46.17 18.51 -18.70
C GLN A 4 -47.21 18.17 -17.63
N GLU A 5 -48.47 17.93 -17.99
CA GLU A 5 -49.53 17.54 -17.05
C GLU A 5 -49.29 16.13 -16.45
N ASN A 6 -48.66 15.24 -17.21
CA ASN A 6 -48.33 13.89 -16.73
C ASN A 6 -47.16 13.92 -15.74
N ILE A 7 -46.22 14.86 -15.87
CA ILE A 7 -45.10 15.02 -14.95
C ILE A 7 -45.53 15.62 -13.61
N GLU A 8 -46.43 16.59 -13.64
CA GLU A 8 -46.98 17.19 -12.40
C GLU A 8 -47.81 16.18 -11.58
N HIS A 9 -48.55 15.30 -12.27
CA HIS A 9 -49.33 14.24 -11.59
C HIS A 9 -48.41 13.11 -11.02
N ALA A 10 -47.26 12.86 -11.61
CA ALA A 10 -46.27 11.89 -11.12
C ALA A 10 -45.44 12.42 -9.95
N LEU A 11 -45.37 13.75 -9.77
CA LEU A 11 -44.65 14.43 -8.70
C LEU A 11 -45.55 14.89 -7.53
N ALA A 12 -46.86 14.66 -7.60
CA ALA A 12 -47.77 14.89 -6.49
C ALA A 12 -47.45 13.86 -5.38
N VAL A 13 -46.57 14.25 -4.47
CA VAL A 13 -46.34 13.53 -3.22
C VAL A 13 -47.61 13.66 -2.40
N ASP A 14 -48.26 12.53 -2.13
CA ASP A 14 -49.45 12.47 -1.27
C ASP A 14 -49.02 12.97 0.13
N ASP A 15 -49.51 14.13 0.55
CA ASP A 15 -49.24 14.78 1.85
C ASP A 15 -49.90 14.03 3.03
N ALA A 16 -50.11 12.72 2.89
CA ALA A 16 -50.57 11.91 4.00
C ALA A 16 -49.49 11.87 5.08
N PRO A 17 -49.80 12.16 6.34
CA PRO A 17 -48.81 12.14 7.42
C PRO A 17 -48.20 10.76 7.50
N VAL A 18 -46.87 10.70 7.29
CA VAL A 18 -46.12 9.44 7.36
C VAL A 18 -46.21 8.91 8.79
N ASP A 19 -46.87 7.75 8.97
CA ASP A 19 -46.99 7.04 10.25
C ASP A 19 -45.59 6.52 10.71
N THR A 20 -44.77 7.43 11.20
CA THR A 20 -43.42 7.16 11.69
C THR A 20 -43.44 6.31 12.96
N GLU A 21 -44.46 6.48 13.84
CA GLU A 21 -44.58 5.66 15.04
C GLU A 21 -45.00 4.23 14.73
N GLY A 22 -45.96 4.04 13.83
CA GLY A 22 -46.35 2.71 13.37
C GLY A 22 -45.25 2.01 12.60
N ALA A 23 -44.46 2.72 11.80
CA ALA A 23 -43.27 2.17 11.13
C ALA A 23 -42.20 1.74 12.13
N LEU A 24 -41.94 2.53 13.15
CA LEU A 24 -41.00 2.22 14.22
C LEU A 24 -41.47 1.06 15.10
N ALA A 25 -42.77 0.97 15.39
CA ALA A 25 -43.39 -0.13 16.13
C ALA A 25 -43.31 -1.44 15.32
N ARG A 26 -43.58 -1.41 14.02
CA ARG A 26 -43.43 -2.55 13.11
C ARG A 26 -41.97 -3.01 13.02
N PHE A 27 -41.02 -2.09 12.97
CA PHE A 27 -39.60 -2.38 12.98
C PHE A 27 -39.16 -3.05 14.29
N ARG A 28 -39.57 -2.49 15.45
CA ARG A 28 -39.26 -3.08 16.77
C ARG A 28 -39.91 -4.45 16.97
N ALA A 29 -41.14 -4.65 16.48
CA ALA A 29 -41.81 -5.96 16.54
C ALA A 29 -41.14 -7.01 15.64
N ARG A 30 -40.53 -6.60 14.53
CA ARG A 30 -39.80 -7.48 13.64
C ARG A 30 -38.45 -7.87 14.24
N VAL A 31 -37.71 -6.90 14.80
CA VAL A 31 -36.43 -7.15 15.48
C VAL A 31 -36.62 -7.98 16.76
N GLY A 32 -37.74 -7.84 17.46
CA GLY A 32 -38.04 -8.62 18.65
C GLY A 32 -38.60 -10.02 18.39
N ARG A 33 -39.10 -10.33 17.17
CA ARG A 33 -39.59 -11.68 16.77
C ARG A 33 -38.53 -12.54 16.13
N GLU A 34 -37.59 -11.95 15.44
CA GLU A 34 -36.37 -12.64 15.01
C GLU A 34 -35.50 -12.71 16.27
N GLY A 35 -35.74 -13.77 17.05
CA GLY A 35 -34.88 -14.08 18.21
C GLY A 35 -33.46 -13.94 17.74
N VAL A 36 -32.65 -13.24 18.52
CA VAL A 36 -31.22 -13.02 18.27
C VAL A 36 -30.62 -14.36 17.93
N LEU A 37 -30.58 -14.66 16.63
CA LEU A 37 -29.73 -15.73 16.13
C LEU A 37 -28.35 -15.37 16.66
N PRO A 38 -27.65 -16.29 17.36
CA PRO A 38 -26.29 -16.02 17.74
C PRO A 38 -25.60 -15.65 16.44
N VAL A 39 -25.26 -14.37 16.27
CA VAL A 39 -24.42 -13.89 15.19
C VAL A 39 -23.14 -14.67 15.44
N SER A 40 -23.05 -15.81 14.75
CA SER A 40 -21.82 -16.55 14.65
C SER A 40 -20.79 -15.51 14.35
N ALA A 41 -19.85 -15.31 15.27
CA ALA A 41 -18.80 -14.33 15.16
C ALA A 41 -17.91 -14.73 13.97
N ALA A 42 -18.46 -14.56 12.77
CA ALA A 42 -17.69 -14.59 11.54
C ALA A 42 -16.58 -13.55 11.71
N PRO A 43 -15.35 -13.90 11.42
CA PRO A 43 -14.17 -13.23 11.93
C PRO A 43 -14.03 -11.84 11.34
N ARG A 44 -14.67 -10.83 11.94
CA ARG A 44 -14.46 -9.40 11.66
C ARG A 44 -13.00 -8.96 11.87
N ARG A 45 -12.19 -9.80 12.55
CA ARG A 45 -10.73 -9.65 12.64
C ARG A 45 -10.03 -9.64 11.28
N ARG A 46 -10.61 -10.23 10.23
CA ARG A 46 -9.95 -10.34 8.92
C ARG A 46 -10.06 -9.09 8.06
N ILE A 47 -11.02 -8.19 8.29
CA ILE A 47 -11.18 -6.98 7.48
C ILE A 47 -10.23 -5.90 7.99
N ALA A 48 -10.15 -5.65 9.28
CA ALA A 48 -9.17 -4.73 9.86
C ALA A 48 -7.72 -5.22 9.66
N ALA A 49 -7.49 -6.55 9.78
CA ALA A 49 -6.20 -7.15 9.45
C ALA A 49 -5.86 -7.04 7.95
N ARG A 50 -6.84 -7.11 7.07
CA ARG A 50 -6.63 -6.95 5.62
C ARG A 50 -6.28 -5.52 5.21
N TRP A 51 -6.82 -4.51 5.90
CA TRP A 51 -6.43 -3.11 5.69
C TRP A 51 -5.03 -2.81 6.26
N LEU A 52 -4.70 -3.36 7.42
CA LEU A 52 -3.34 -3.32 7.96
C LEU A 52 -2.36 -4.13 7.09
N GLN A 53 -2.82 -5.21 6.48
CA GLN A 53 -2.04 -5.96 5.50
C GLN A 53 -1.93 -5.22 4.16
N ALA A 54 -2.93 -4.45 3.74
CA ALA A 54 -2.84 -3.59 2.55
C ALA A 54 -1.95 -2.36 2.80
N LEU A 55 -1.99 -1.79 4.01
CA LEU A 55 -1.06 -0.72 4.43
C LEU A 55 0.35 -1.27 4.68
N ALA A 56 0.46 -2.48 5.26
CA ALA A 56 1.73 -3.21 5.37
C ALA A 56 2.21 -3.69 3.99
N ALA A 57 1.32 -3.95 3.03
CA ALA A 57 1.68 -4.26 1.65
C ALA A 57 2.12 -3.01 0.89
N ALA A 58 1.56 -1.83 1.14
CA ALA A 58 2.09 -0.57 0.60
C ALA A 58 3.46 -0.25 1.24
N ALA A 59 3.61 -0.42 2.55
CA ALA A 59 4.90 -0.35 3.24
C ALA A 59 5.83 -1.50 2.83
N ALA A 60 5.31 -2.71 2.53
CA ALA A 60 6.08 -3.84 2.02
C ALA A 60 6.44 -3.69 0.55
N ILE A 61 5.62 -3.01 -0.27
CA ILE A 61 6.02 -2.65 -1.65
C ILE A 61 7.11 -1.60 -1.61
N VAL A 62 7.08 -0.65 -0.67
CA VAL A 62 8.23 0.23 -0.38
C VAL A 62 9.40 -0.61 0.16
N LEU A 63 9.18 -1.60 1.00
CA LEU A 63 10.23 -2.51 1.51
C LEU A 63 10.71 -3.50 0.44
N VAL A 64 9.87 -3.95 -0.48
CA VAL A 64 10.25 -4.91 -1.56
C VAL A 64 10.88 -4.21 -2.76
N ALA A 65 10.50 -2.96 -3.03
CA ALA A 65 11.28 -2.11 -3.92
C ALA A 65 12.63 -1.71 -3.28
N SER A 66 12.86 -2.11 -2.04
CA SER A 66 13.86 -1.57 -1.14
C SER A 66 14.91 -2.59 -0.79
N GLY A 67 15.86 -2.85 -1.59
CA GLY A 67 16.89 -3.69 -1.09
C GLY A 67 18.22 -3.59 -1.80
N LEU A 68 19.29 -3.27 -1.21
CA LEU A 68 20.65 -3.80 -1.21
C LEU A 68 21.76 -2.78 -1.22
N ALA A 69 22.66 -2.94 -0.35
CA ALA A 69 24.03 -2.54 -0.60
C ALA A 69 25.00 -3.38 0.21
N LEU A 70 26.02 -3.86 -0.47
CA LEU A 70 27.36 -4.18 -0.04
C LEU A 70 27.57 -5.48 0.76
N SER A 71 27.88 -6.52 0.04
CA SER A 71 29.02 -7.36 0.35
C SER A 71 29.95 -7.33 -0.87
N GLY A 72 31.21 -7.03 -0.66
CA GLY A 72 32.21 -6.85 -1.71
C GLY A 72 32.49 -8.12 -2.49
N ALA A 73 31.81 -8.20 -3.62
CA ALA A 73 32.13 -9.08 -4.74
C ALA A 73 31.84 -8.28 -5.99
N ALA A 74 32.72 -7.64 -6.31
CA ALA A 74 33.22 -6.79 -7.30
C ALA A 74 32.49 -6.60 -8.63
N ASP A 75 33.00 -6.36 -9.57
CA ASP A 75 33.12 -5.88 -10.96
C ASP A 75 31.88 -5.94 -11.88
N SER A 76 30.72 -6.51 -11.48
CA SER A 76 29.54 -6.60 -12.36
C SER A 76 28.18 -6.22 -11.73
N ILE A 77 28.12 -5.85 -10.42
CA ILE A 77 26.85 -5.47 -9.78
C ILE A 77 26.59 -3.99 -10.00
N LEU A 78 25.54 -3.69 -10.75
CA LEU A 78 25.10 -2.33 -11.04
C LEU A 78 23.86 -1.95 -10.25
N LYS A 79 23.87 -0.75 -9.66
CA LYS A 79 22.66 -0.17 -9.11
C LYS A 79 21.70 0.15 -10.27
N ILE A 80 20.55 -0.52 -10.27
CA ILE A 80 19.56 -0.38 -11.33
C ILE A 80 18.33 0.44 -10.90
N PHE A 81 18.07 0.56 -9.58
CA PHE A 81 16.93 1.29 -9.07
C PHE A 81 17.24 1.97 -7.73
N GLU A 82 16.88 3.25 -7.62
CA GLU A 82 16.86 4.04 -6.40
C GLU A 82 15.83 5.16 -6.56
N PRO A 83 14.67 5.14 -5.86
CA PRO A 83 13.63 6.12 -6.08
C PRO A 83 14.04 7.52 -5.64
N LYS A 84 13.78 8.47 -6.52
CA LYS A 84 13.86 9.92 -6.29
C LYS A 84 12.48 10.57 -6.39
N SER A 85 11.50 9.84 -6.89
CA SER A 85 10.12 10.27 -7.02
C SER A 85 9.15 9.10 -6.80
N VAL A 86 7.88 9.44 -6.63
CA VAL A 86 6.79 8.48 -6.40
C VAL A 86 5.66 8.78 -7.37
N VAL A 87 5.05 7.75 -7.97
CA VAL A 87 3.93 7.89 -8.87
C VAL A 87 2.86 6.84 -8.60
N GLY A 88 1.58 7.25 -8.64
CA GLY A 88 0.46 6.31 -8.56
C GLY A 88 0.27 5.57 -9.88
N VAL A 89 0.17 4.25 -9.81
CA VAL A 89 -0.17 3.39 -10.94
C VAL A 89 -1.58 2.84 -10.71
N PRO A 90 -2.59 3.29 -11.47
CA PRO A 90 -3.96 2.83 -11.28
C PRO A 90 -4.07 1.34 -11.66
N LEU A 91 -4.63 0.55 -10.75
CA LEU A 91 -4.98 -0.85 -10.96
C LEU A 91 -6.49 -1.00 -11.01
N THR A 92 -7.00 -1.60 -12.08
CA THR A 92 -8.41 -2.00 -12.17
C THR A 92 -8.69 -3.20 -11.27
N GLN A 93 -9.97 -3.48 -10.98
CA GLN A 93 -10.34 -4.71 -10.27
C GLN A 93 -9.88 -5.97 -11.02
N GLY A 94 -9.83 -5.93 -12.35
CA GLY A 94 -9.28 -7.00 -13.18
C GLY A 94 -7.80 -7.23 -12.93
N ASP A 95 -7.00 -6.14 -12.88
CA ASP A 95 -5.57 -6.22 -12.55
C ASP A 95 -5.36 -6.76 -11.14
N LEU A 96 -6.14 -6.25 -10.15
CA LEU A 96 -6.08 -6.72 -8.76
C LEU A 96 -6.45 -8.20 -8.63
N ASN A 97 -7.45 -8.67 -9.37
CA ASN A 97 -7.83 -10.07 -9.38
C ASN A 97 -6.72 -10.94 -9.98
N THR A 98 -6.11 -10.49 -11.07
CA THR A 98 -5.01 -11.22 -11.74
C THR A 98 -3.78 -11.31 -10.82
N LEU A 99 -3.36 -10.19 -10.24
CA LEU A 99 -2.25 -10.14 -9.28
C LEU A 99 -2.62 -10.89 -7.99
N GLY A 100 -3.86 -10.71 -7.49
CA GLY A 100 -4.35 -11.36 -6.31
C GLY A 100 -4.45 -12.88 -6.45
N GLN A 101 -4.88 -13.40 -7.61
CA GLN A 101 -4.91 -14.84 -7.86
C GLN A 101 -3.51 -15.45 -7.92
N ALA A 102 -2.53 -14.70 -8.45
CA ALA A 102 -1.15 -15.16 -8.49
C ALA A 102 -0.54 -15.27 -7.08
N CYS A 103 -0.97 -14.41 -6.14
CA CYS A 103 -0.35 -14.26 -4.81
C CYS A 103 -1.36 -14.43 -3.65
N ALA A 104 -2.60 -14.85 -3.91
CA ALA A 104 -3.67 -14.89 -2.92
C ALA A 104 -3.33 -15.85 -1.75
N GLY A 105 -3.19 -15.26 -0.56
CA GLY A 105 -2.91 -16.02 0.66
C GLY A 105 -1.49 -16.55 0.77
N LEU A 106 -0.61 -16.15 -0.14
CA LEU A 106 0.81 -16.49 -0.12
C LEU A 106 1.62 -15.38 0.58
N GLU A 107 2.67 -15.78 1.28
CA GLU A 107 3.71 -14.86 1.70
C GLU A 107 4.48 -14.35 0.46
N LEU A 108 5.18 -13.22 0.60
CA LEU A 108 5.91 -12.59 -0.51
C LEU A 108 6.88 -13.55 -1.20
N GLU A 109 7.62 -14.31 -0.43
CA GLU A 109 8.58 -15.30 -0.91
C GLU A 109 7.92 -16.36 -1.79
N GLN A 110 6.73 -16.80 -1.40
CA GLN A 110 5.95 -17.79 -2.15
C GLN A 110 5.39 -17.22 -3.45
N CYS A 111 4.95 -15.95 -3.42
CA CYS A 111 4.47 -15.24 -4.59
C CYS A 111 5.60 -15.03 -5.61
N LEU A 112 6.76 -14.57 -5.16
CA LEU A 112 7.96 -14.40 -5.98
C LEU A 112 8.54 -15.73 -6.46
N GLY A 113 8.28 -16.82 -5.75
CA GLY A 113 8.67 -18.18 -6.10
C GLY A 113 8.15 -18.66 -7.46
N ALA A 114 7.13 -17.98 -8.02
CA ALA A 114 6.66 -18.20 -9.38
C ALA A 114 7.68 -17.83 -10.45
N TYR A 115 8.60 -16.91 -10.15
CA TYR A 115 9.55 -16.33 -11.09
C TYR A 115 11.00 -16.66 -10.75
N GLY A 116 11.25 -17.24 -9.56
CA GLY A 116 12.61 -17.52 -9.12
C GLY A 116 12.68 -17.91 -7.65
N THR A 117 13.82 -17.65 -7.03
CA THR A 117 14.07 -17.90 -5.61
C THR A 117 14.29 -16.59 -4.89
N PHE A 118 13.51 -16.34 -3.85
CA PHE A 118 13.67 -15.22 -2.94
C PHE A 118 14.28 -15.70 -1.63
N ALA A 119 15.29 -15.01 -1.13
CA ALA A 119 15.92 -15.32 0.16
C ALA A 119 16.25 -14.02 0.90
N TRP A 120 15.91 -13.95 2.18
CA TRP A 120 16.36 -12.89 3.06
C TRP A 120 17.83 -13.14 3.45
N ASP A 121 18.70 -12.16 3.20
CA ASP A 121 20.05 -12.11 3.76
C ASP A 121 20.02 -11.52 5.17
N THR A 122 19.20 -10.48 5.35
CA THR A 122 18.89 -9.87 6.65
C THR A 122 17.39 -9.55 6.67
N PRO A 123 16.58 -10.35 7.37
CA PRO A 123 15.13 -10.11 7.41
C PRO A 123 14.77 -8.84 8.19
N PRO A 124 13.63 -8.18 7.87
CA PRO A 124 13.14 -7.06 8.62
C PRO A 124 12.70 -7.50 10.03
N GLN A 125 13.14 -6.76 11.04
CA GLN A 125 12.81 -7.03 12.45
C GLN A 125 12.19 -5.78 13.05
N PRO A 126 10.85 -5.72 13.17
CA PRO A 126 10.17 -4.62 13.83
C PRO A 126 10.40 -4.65 15.33
N LYS A 127 10.75 -3.50 15.91
CA LYS A 127 10.94 -3.32 17.34
C LYS A 127 10.22 -2.06 17.81
N GLU A 128 9.48 -2.15 18.90
CA GLU A 128 8.93 -0.97 19.55
C GLU A 128 9.96 -0.32 20.46
N VAL A 129 9.99 1.01 20.46
CA VAL A 129 10.83 1.83 21.35
C VAL A 129 9.99 2.94 21.96
N THR A 130 10.41 3.45 23.11
CA THR A 130 9.56 4.33 23.92
C THR A 130 9.77 5.82 23.67
N THR A 131 10.88 6.20 23.02
CA THR A 131 11.24 7.62 22.83
C THR A 131 11.73 7.90 21.43
N LEU A 132 11.57 9.15 20.98
CA LEU A 132 12.12 9.66 19.71
C LEU A 132 13.65 9.48 19.63
N ALA A 133 14.36 9.74 20.74
CA ALA A 133 15.80 9.57 20.79
C ALA A 133 16.22 8.11 20.60
N ALA A 134 15.50 7.17 21.22
CA ALA A 134 15.73 5.74 21.01
C ALA A 134 15.41 5.30 19.58
N ALA A 135 14.35 5.85 18.96
CA ALA A 135 14.03 5.59 17.57
C ALA A 135 15.11 6.10 16.62
N SER A 136 15.57 7.34 16.80
CA SER A 136 16.66 7.92 15.99
C SER A 136 17.95 7.16 16.14
N SER A 137 18.33 6.77 17.36
CA SER A 137 19.52 5.98 17.64
C SER A 137 19.47 4.60 16.99
N ALA A 138 18.32 3.91 17.10
CA ALA A 138 18.14 2.57 16.53
C ALA A 138 18.10 2.60 14.99
N ALA A 139 17.54 3.65 14.39
CA ALA A 139 17.47 3.83 12.95
C ALA A 139 18.76 4.40 12.34
N GLY A 140 19.62 5.03 13.14
CA GLY A 140 20.86 5.64 12.67
C GLY A 140 20.64 6.88 11.80
N PHE A 141 19.50 7.57 11.97
CA PHE A 141 19.21 8.87 11.36
C PHE A 141 18.32 9.71 12.28
N SER A 142 18.35 11.05 12.09
CA SER A 142 17.48 11.95 12.83
C SER A 142 16.03 11.80 12.37
N VAL A 143 15.17 11.32 13.25
CA VAL A 143 13.73 11.13 12.96
C VAL A 143 13.04 12.48 13.01
N LYS A 144 12.42 12.85 11.89
CA LYS A 144 11.59 14.05 11.79
C LYS A 144 10.21 13.81 12.41
N THR A 145 9.67 14.83 13.06
CA THR A 145 8.34 14.77 13.66
C THR A 145 7.46 15.91 13.13
N PRO A 146 6.15 15.72 13.01
CA PRO A 146 5.27 16.82 12.67
C PRO A 146 5.25 17.85 13.80
N SER A 147 5.45 19.13 13.45
CA SER A 147 5.35 20.24 14.40
C SER A 147 3.90 20.70 14.61
N SER A 148 2.97 20.22 13.79
CA SER A 148 1.53 20.45 13.87
C SER A 148 0.80 19.14 13.69
N LEU A 149 -0.13 18.84 14.59
CA LEU A 149 -1.00 17.67 14.51
C LEU A 149 -2.42 18.11 14.13
N PRO A 150 -3.17 17.28 13.36
CA PRO A 150 -4.56 17.57 13.03
C PRO A 150 -5.45 17.61 14.28
N ILE A 151 -6.58 18.32 14.17
CA ILE A 151 -7.59 18.34 15.24
C ILE A 151 -8.03 16.90 15.53
N GLY A 152 -8.05 16.53 16.81
CA GLY A 152 -8.43 15.18 17.27
C GLY A 152 -7.24 14.21 17.41
N VAL A 153 -6.06 14.54 16.90
CA VAL A 153 -4.84 13.77 17.13
C VAL A 153 -4.11 14.39 18.33
N THR A 154 -4.03 13.65 19.42
CA THR A 154 -3.44 14.13 20.68
C THR A 154 -2.49 13.09 21.29
N GLY A 155 -1.68 13.54 22.25
CA GLY A 155 -0.76 12.68 22.98
C GLY A 155 0.57 12.44 22.26
N GLN A 156 1.40 11.61 22.87
CA GLN A 156 2.69 11.20 22.31
C GLN A 156 2.51 10.00 21.38
N PRO A 157 3.26 9.91 20.28
CA PRO A 157 3.22 8.74 19.42
C PRO A 157 3.92 7.55 20.08
N ARG A 158 3.52 6.36 19.67
CA ARG A 158 4.33 5.15 19.83
C ARG A 158 5.31 5.07 18.67
N TYR A 159 6.50 4.55 18.93
CA TYR A 159 7.56 4.44 17.93
C TYR A 159 7.83 2.98 17.59
N GLY A 160 7.72 2.62 16.32
CA GLY A 160 8.22 1.38 15.78
C GLY A 160 9.49 1.62 14.96
N VAL A 161 10.48 0.77 15.11
CA VAL A 161 11.71 0.81 14.31
C VAL A 161 11.87 -0.51 13.58
N ILE A 162 12.23 -0.46 12.31
CA ILE A 162 12.59 -1.62 11.51
C ILE A 162 14.06 -1.45 11.13
N ASN A 163 14.86 -2.49 11.38
CA ASN A 163 16.27 -2.51 11.02
C ASN A 163 16.48 -2.39 9.49
N LYS A 164 17.70 -2.09 9.08
CA LYS A 164 18.11 -2.30 7.69
C LYS A 164 17.92 -3.78 7.35
N SER A 165 17.24 -4.06 6.25
CA SER A 165 16.97 -5.41 5.75
C SER A 165 17.56 -5.60 4.36
N SER A 166 17.87 -6.85 3.99
CA SER A 166 18.35 -7.21 2.66
C SER A 166 17.87 -8.58 2.22
N ALA A 167 17.69 -8.73 0.92
CA ALA A 167 17.26 -9.97 0.29
C ALA A 167 17.89 -10.13 -1.08
N THR A 168 18.03 -11.37 -1.53
CA THR A 168 18.44 -11.73 -2.87
C THR A 168 17.30 -12.44 -3.59
N PHE A 169 16.99 -12.00 -4.80
CA PHE A 169 16.08 -12.69 -5.70
C PHE A 169 16.85 -13.18 -6.92
N THR A 170 16.79 -14.49 -7.18
CA THR A 170 17.43 -15.12 -8.36
C THR A 170 16.35 -15.55 -9.34
N PHE A 171 16.38 -15.04 -10.56
CA PHE A 171 15.45 -15.44 -11.61
C PHE A 171 15.65 -16.89 -12.02
N SER A 172 14.55 -17.58 -12.41
CA SER A 172 14.59 -18.97 -12.86
C SER A 172 13.57 -19.24 -13.96
N ALA A 173 14.04 -19.57 -15.14
CA ALA A 173 13.21 -20.00 -16.26
C ALA A 173 12.40 -21.25 -15.90
N ASP A 174 13.01 -22.21 -15.22
CA ASP A 174 12.36 -23.42 -14.74
C ASP A 174 11.20 -23.13 -13.77
N ALA A 175 11.38 -22.18 -12.82
CA ALA A 175 10.33 -21.80 -11.88
C ALA A 175 9.15 -21.18 -12.64
N THR A 176 9.43 -20.30 -13.59
CA THR A 176 8.42 -19.64 -14.43
C THR A 176 7.62 -20.65 -15.25
N GLN A 177 8.31 -21.60 -15.90
CA GLN A 177 7.66 -22.64 -16.70
C GLN A 177 6.82 -23.58 -15.84
N ARG A 178 7.33 -24.05 -14.69
CA ARG A 178 6.57 -24.90 -13.77
C ARG A 178 5.31 -24.19 -13.25
N THR A 179 5.40 -22.92 -12.95
CA THR A 179 4.25 -22.12 -12.48
C THR A 179 3.23 -21.94 -13.59
N ALA A 180 3.66 -21.62 -14.81
CA ALA A 180 2.80 -21.52 -15.98
C ALA A 180 2.04 -22.81 -16.25
N ALA A 181 2.74 -23.95 -16.21
CA ALA A 181 2.15 -25.28 -16.40
C ALA A 181 1.10 -25.60 -15.32
N LYS A 182 1.39 -25.30 -14.04
CA LYS A 182 0.44 -25.51 -12.93
C LYS A 182 -0.81 -24.66 -13.07
N GLN A 183 -0.70 -23.46 -13.63
CA GLN A 183 -1.81 -22.54 -13.82
C GLN A 183 -2.52 -22.71 -15.15
N SER A 184 -2.08 -23.67 -15.99
CA SER A 184 -2.56 -23.85 -17.38
C SER A 184 -2.51 -22.55 -18.19
N ARG A 185 -1.46 -21.75 -17.98
CA ARG A 185 -1.25 -20.47 -18.65
C ARG A 185 -0.08 -20.57 -19.62
N THR A 186 -0.22 -19.92 -20.77
CA THR A 186 0.92 -19.68 -21.65
C THR A 186 1.58 -18.37 -21.22
N THR A 187 2.79 -18.43 -20.69
CA THR A 187 3.59 -17.26 -20.33
C THR A 187 4.74 -17.11 -21.33
N PRO A 188 5.17 -15.87 -21.63
CA PRO A 188 6.41 -15.66 -22.36
C PRO A 188 7.56 -16.36 -21.63
N PRO A 189 8.49 -17.02 -22.35
CA PRO A 189 9.66 -17.58 -21.74
C PRO A 189 10.48 -16.46 -21.09
N LEU A 190 11.11 -16.77 -19.96
CA LEU A 190 12.08 -15.86 -19.36
C LEU A 190 13.25 -15.69 -20.34
N PRO A 191 13.62 -14.44 -20.69
CA PRO A 191 14.78 -14.20 -21.57
C PRO A 191 16.04 -14.82 -20.99
N ALA A 192 16.88 -15.39 -21.88
CA ALA A 192 18.08 -16.13 -21.45
C ALA A 192 19.10 -15.27 -20.66
N ASN A 193 19.13 -13.97 -20.92
CA ASN A 193 19.97 -13.02 -20.19
C ASN A 193 19.42 -12.65 -18.80
N ILE A 194 18.17 -13.00 -18.51
CA ILE A 194 17.54 -12.81 -17.19
C ILE A 194 17.65 -14.09 -16.36
N ASP A 195 17.62 -15.26 -16.99
CA ASP A 195 17.70 -16.54 -16.28
C ASP A 195 19.01 -16.65 -15.50
N GLY A 196 18.91 -16.96 -14.22
CA GLY A 196 20.04 -17.04 -13.28
C GLY A 196 20.54 -15.68 -12.76
N SER A 197 20.13 -14.55 -13.36
CA SER A 197 20.55 -13.24 -12.86
C SER A 197 19.90 -12.93 -11.51
N LYS A 198 20.56 -12.09 -10.72
CA LYS A 198 20.16 -11.76 -9.36
C LYS A 198 19.78 -10.30 -9.24
N LEU A 199 18.70 -10.08 -8.50
CA LEU A 199 18.40 -8.80 -7.90
C LEU A 199 18.80 -8.84 -6.44
N PHE A 200 19.55 -7.89 -6.12
CA PHE A 200 20.01 -7.72 -4.77
C PHE A 200 19.25 -6.55 -4.16
N ILE A 201 18.46 -6.71 -3.11
CA ILE A 201 17.43 -5.85 -2.56
C ILE A 201 17.77 -5.34 -1.13
N THR A 202 18.00 -3.97 -0.78
CA THR A 202 18.19 -3.38 0.59
C THR A 202 17.07 -2.38 0.94
N GLY A 203 16.51 -2.45 2.11
CA GLY A 203 15.52 -1.53 2.63
C GLY A 203 15.81 -1.01 4.02
N GLY A 204 15.27 0.17 4.31
CA GLY A 204 15.42 0.75 5.61
C GLY A 204 16.86 1.12 5.99
N PRO A 205 17.10 1.41 7.23
CA PRO A 205 16.18 1.32 8.37
C PRO A 205 14.97 2.25 8.22
N ALA A 206 13.89 1.93 8.95
CA ALA A 206 12.67 2.70 8.95
C ALA A 206 12.19 3.00 10.37
N VAL A 207 11.47 4.11 10.53
CA VAL A 207 10.79 4.48 11.76
C VAL A 207 9.36 4.82 11.46
N VAL A 208 8.45 4.35 12.31
CA VAL A 208 7.02 4.64 12.26
C VAL A 208 6.61 5.30 13.57
N GLN A 209 5.90 6.42 13.48
CA GLN A 209 5.28 7.13 14.58
C GLN A 209 3.78 6.93 14.49
N ILE A 210 3.13 6.49 15.56
CA ILE A 210 1.72 6.06 15.55
C ILE A 210 0.97 6.78 16.67
N TRP A 211 -0.06 7.56 16.30
CA TRP A 211 -0.99 8.23 17.21
C TRP A 211 -2.35 7.56 17.20
N GLY A 212 -3.07 7.66 18.32
CA GLY A 212 -4.48 7.27 18.41
C GLY A 212 -4.73 5.78 18.39
N VAL A 213 -3.76 4.95 18.79
CA VAL A 213 -4.01 3.53 19.06
C VAL A 213 -4.63 3.41 20.46
N PRO A 214 -5.88 2.97 20.57
CA PRO A 214 -6.50 2.80 21.88
C PRO A 214 -5.73 1.79 22.73
N HIS A 215 -5.42 2.15 23.96
CA HIS A 215 -4.90 1.24 24.99
C HIS A 215 -6.07 0.39 25.57
N SER A 216 -6.87 -0.26 24.75
CA SER A 216 -8.00 -0.97 25.28
C SER A 216 -8.00 -2.45 24.92
N SER A 217 -8.11 -3.25 25.97
CA SER A 217 -8.45 -4.66 25.98
C SER A 217 -9.89 -4.97 25.53
N SER A 218 -10.66 -3.97 25.11
CA SER A 218 -12.05 -4.15 24.66
C SER A 218 -12.17 -3.86 23.17
N PRO A 219 -12.58 -4.83 22.33
CA PRO A 219 -12.79 -4.63 20.90
C PRO A 219 -14.16 -3.99 20.66
N THR A 220 -14.28 -2.69 20.83
CA THR A 220 -15.43 -1.94 20.32
C THR A 220 -15.24 -1.70 18.82
N VAL A 221 -16.30 -1.90 18.06
CA VAL A 221 -16.31 -1.71 16.60
C VAL A 221 -15.89 -0.28 16.27
N GLY A 222 -14.79 -0.11 15.54
CA GLY A 222 -14.24 1.19 15.13
C GLY A 222 -12.96 1.65 15.86
N SER A 223 -12.53 0.97 16.93
CA SER A 223 -11.44 1.43 17.82
C SER A 223 -10.04 0.88 17.50
N GLY A 224 -9.81 0.33 16.32
CA GLY A 224 -8.57 -0.40 16.00
C GLY A 224 -7.62 0.27 15.00
N MET A 225 -8.01 1.37 14.33
CA MET A 225 -7.13 2.06 13.38
C MET A 225 -6.43 3.24 14.06
N PRO A 226 -5.12 3.43 13.83
CA PRO A 226 -4.44 4.63 14.27
C PRO A 226 -5.05 5.85 13.58
N THR A 227 -5.13 6.97 14.32
CA THR A 227 -5.67 8.22 13.79
C THR A 227 -4.66 8.87 12.82
N LEU A 228 -3.38 8.71 13.12
CA LEU A 228 -2.27 9.21 12.30
C LEU A 228 -1.08 8.25 12.39
N VAL A 229 -0.48 7.98 11.27
CA VAL A 229 0.80 7.27 11.11
C VAL A 229 1.74 8.15 10.31
N VAL A 230 2.96 8.30 10.78
CA VAL A 230 4.05 8.98 10.05
C VAL A 230 5.22 8.02 9.93
N GLY A 231 5.56 7.66 8.70
CA GLY A 231 6.67 6.77 8.38
C GLY A 231 7.85 7.53 7.78
N GLN A 232 9.05 7.04 8.08
CA GLN A 232 10.31 7.51 7.50
C GLN A 232 11.24 6.32 7.29
N ALA A 233 11.82 6.21 6.12
CA ALA A 233 12.77 5.15 5.80
C ALA A 233 13.89 5.69 4.90
N LYS A 234 15.08 5.14 4.99
CA LYS A 234 16.07 5.37 3.92
C LYS A 234 15.50 4.85 2.61
N SER A 235 15.73 5.62 1.54
CA SER A 235 15.28 5.21 0.21
C SER A 235 15.81 3.84 -0.15
N PRO A 236 14.96 3.05 -0.78
CA PRO A 236 15.35 1.73 -1.27
C PRO A 236 16.40 1.77 -2.37
N VAL A 237 17.18 0.69 -2.49
CA VAL A 237 18.13 0.50 -3.58
C VAL A 237 18.01 -0.92 -4.13
N VAL A 238 17.93 -1.10 -5.44
CA VAL A 238 18.05 -2.39 -6.12
C VAL A 238 19.27 -2.39 -7.02
N SER A 239 20.08 -3.44 -6.93
CA SER A 239 21.20 -3.70 -7.84
C SER A 239 20.99 -5.02 -8.55
N SER A 240 21.66 -5.22 -9.67
CA SER A 240 21.61 -6.45 -10.45
C SER A 240 23.00 -6.85 -10.93
N ASP A 241 23.20 -8.14 -11.07
CA ASP A 241 24.41 -8.71 -11.70
C ASP A 241 24.22 -9.07 -13.18
N GLY A 242 23.02 -8.82 -13.74
CA GLY A 242 22.78 -9.17 -15.14
C GLY A 242 21.61 -8.46 -15.80
N VAL A 243 20.49 -8.29 -15.08
CA VAL A 243 19.26 -7.73 -15.66
C VAL A 243 19.17 -6.22 -15.47
N THR A 244 18.60 -5.54 -16.46
CA THR A 244 18.34 -4.09 -16.45
C THR A 244 16.86 -3.78 -16.18
N VAL A 245 16.55 -2.54 -15.75
CA VAL A 245 15.16 -2.09 -15.55
C VAL A 245 14.31 -2.16 -16.84
N PRO A 246 14.81 -1.73 -18.03
CA PRO A 246 14.04 -1.88 -19.27
C PRO A 246 13.73 -3.33 -19.64
N GLU A 247 14.65 -4.27 -19.38
CA GLU A 247 14.41 -5.69 -19.64
C GLU A 247 13.35 -6.26 -18.71
N LEU A 248 13.43 -5.94 -17.41
CA LEU A 248 12.39 -6.31 -16.42
C LEU A 248 11.03 -5.72 -16.79
N GLN A 249 10.99 -4.45 -17.12
CA GLN A 249 9.76 -3.77 -17.54
C GLN A 249 9.16 -4.45 -18.78
N SER A 250 9.97 -4.73 -19.79
CA SER A 250 9.54 -5.39 -21.02
C SER A 250 8.98 -6.80 -20.74
N TYR A 251 9.68 -7.56 -19.90
CA TYR A 251 9.24 -8.90 -19.50
C TYR A 251 7.92 -8.87 -18.70
N LEU A 252 7.80 -7.97 -17.73
CA LEU A 252 6.59 -7.83 -16.91
C LEU A 252 5.39 -7.39 -17.73
N LEU A 253 5.58 -6.45 -18.66
CA LEU A 253 4.51 -5.97 -19.53
C LEU A 253 4.05 -7.01 -20.57
N ALA A 254 4.85 -8.02 -20.84
CA ALA A 254 4.49 -9.14 -21.72
C ALA A 254 3.73 -10.25 -20.99
N GLN A 255 3.59 -10.18 -19.64
CA GLN A 255 2.91 -11.23 -18.89
C GLN A 255 1.41 -11.26 -19.17
N PRO A 256 0.80 -12.47 -19.27
CA PRO A 256 -0.64 -12.59 -19.47
C PRO A 256 -1.40 -12.02 -18.28
N GLY A 257 -2.44 -11.24 -18.58
CA GLY A 257 -3.27 -10.59 -17.56
C GLY A 257 -2.85 -9.16 -17.19
N VAL A 258 -1.76 -8.65 -17.77
CA VAL A 258 -1.45 -7.22 -17.71
C VAL A 258 -2.41 -6.48 -18.63
N SER A 259 -3.25 -5.62 -18.04
CA SER A 259 -4.22 -4.85 -18.83
C SER A 259 -3.53 -3.79 -19.71
N PRO A 260 -4.15 -3.38 -20.85
CA PRO A 260 -3.63 -2.29 -21.65
C PRO A 260 -3.46 -0.98 -20.86
N GLN A 261 -4.36 -0.73 -19.90
CA GLN A 261 -4.32 0.45 -19.02
C GLN A 261 -3.11 0.41 -18.09
N LEU A 262 -2.89 -0.73 -17.43
CA LEU A 262 -1.72 -0.94 -16.56
C LEU A 262 -0.42 -0.83 -17.38
N ALA A 263 -0.37 -1.46 -18.56
CA ALA A 263 0.78 -1.36 -19.44
C ALA A 263 1.06 0.08 -19.90
N ALA A 264 0.02 0.85 -20.22
CA ALA A 264 0.16 2.26 -20.59
C ALA A 264 0.67 3.09 -19.41
N ALA A 265 0.12 2.89 -18.21
CA ALA A 265 0.56 3.60 -17.01
C ALA A 265 2.04 3.33 -16.67
N ILE A 266 2.48 2.07 -16.76
CA ILE A 266 3.88 1.70 -16.53
C ILE A 266 4.81 2.31 -17.60
N ARG A 267 4.42 2.30 -18.88
CA ARG A 267 5.20 2.93 -19.96
C ARG A 267 5.26 4.45 -19.87
N ALA A 268 4.29 5.08 -19.22
CA ALA A 268 4.28 6.53 -19.01
C ALA A 268 5.27 6.99 -17.94
N ILE A 269 5.87 6.09 -17.18
CA ILE A 269 6.93 6.41 -16.22
C ILE A 269 8.20 6.76 -17.01
N SER A 270 8.58 8.05 -17.02
CA SER A 270 9.69 8.55 -17.82
C SER A 270 11.06 8.04 -17.37
N ASP A 271 11.24 7.84 -16.07
CA ASP A 271 12.47 7.30 -15.48
C ASP A 271 12.12 6.15 -14.50
N PRO A 272 11.94 4.92 -15.01
CA PRO A 272 11.58 3.78 -14.17
C PRO A 272 12.71 3.34 -13.21
N ALA A 273 13.95 3.76 -13.44
CA ALA A 273 15.06 3.47 -12.55
C ALA A 273 15.08 4.33 -11.27
N SER A 274 14.38 5.48 -11.30
CA SER A 274 14.33 6.40 -10.16
C SER A 274 12.90 6.80 -9.73
N THR A 275 11.88 6.14 -10.27
CA THR A 275 10.49 6.40 -9.91
C THR A 275 9.87 5.18 -9.25
N LEU A 276 9.41 5.33 -8.01
CA LEU A 276 8.69 4.28 -7.30
C LEU A 276 7.24 4.23 -7.77
N PRO A 277 6.79 3.16 -8.46
CA PRO A 277 5.39 2.98 -8.80
C PRO A 277 4.62 2.47 -7.58
N VAL A 278 3.57 3.18 -7.19
CA VAL A 278 2.67 2.78 -6.10
C VAL A 278 1.35 2.30 -6.70
N PRO A 279 0.97 1.04 -6.53
CA PRO A 279 -0.29 0.53 -7.03
C PRO A 279 -1.47 1.17 -6.29
N VAL A 280 -2.43 1.75 -7.03
CA VAL A 280 -3.62 2.39 -6.50
C VAL A 280 -4.86 1.70 -7.08
N PRO A 281 -5.72 1.08 -6.25
CA PRO A 281 -6.97 0.49 -6.71
C PRO A 281 -7.92 1.57 -7.23
N ALA A 282 -8.07 1.69 -8.55
CA ALA A 282 -8.76 2.80 -9.20
C ALA A 282 -10.26 2.93 -8.81
N GLU A 283 -10.91 1.80 -8.47
CA GLU A 283 -12.30 1.80 -8.03
C GLU A 283 -12.49 2.16 -6.55
N LEU A 284 -11.43 2.10 -5.74
CA LEU A 284 -11.48 2.30 -4.28
C LEU A 284 -10.78 3.57 -3.82
N ALA A 285 -9.87 4.11 -4.63
CA ALA A 285 -9.05 5.25 -4.27
C ALA A 285 -8.79 6.17 -5.45
N VAL A 286 -8.60 7.45 -5.13
CA VAL A 286 -8.11 8.48 -6.06
C VAL A 286 -6.65 8.78 -5.73
N SER A 287 -5.87 9.12 -6.74
CA SER A 287 -4.49 9.56 -6.54
C SER A 287 -4.09 10.66 -7.51
N HIS A 288 -3.26 11.57 -7.03
CA HIS A 288 -2.66 12.63 -7.85
C HIS A 288 -1.36 13.15 -7.23
N GLN A 289 -0.59 13.86 -8.03
CA GLN A 289 0.64 14.48 -7.56
C GLN A 289 0.34 15.71 -6.71
N VAL A 290 1.10 15.85 -5.62
CA VAL A 290 1.06 17.00 -4.71
C VAL A 290 2.46 17.53 -4.45
N THR A 291 2.56 18.77 -3.96
CA THR A 291 3.85 19.33 -3.53
C THR A 291 4.00 19.21 -2.02
N VAL A 292 5.05 18.55 -1.56
CA VAL A 292 5.38 18.38 -0.14
C VAL A 292 6.79 18.87 0.11
N GLN A 293 6.96 19.85 0.98
CA GLN A 293 8.28 20.42 1.33
C GLN A 293 9.14 20.80 0.11
N GLY A 294 8.50 21.25 -0.98
CA GLY A 294 9.15 21.68 -2.22
C GLY A 294 9.52 20.57 -3.20
N VAL A 295 9.16 19.32 -2.92
CA VAL A 295 9.33 18.18 -3.83
C VAL A 295 7.98 17.58 -4.25
N SER A 296 7.98 16.80 -5.32
CA SER A 296 6.78 16.07 -5.75
C SER A 296 6.50 14.90 -4.84
N GLY A 297 5.26 14.76 -4.39
CA GLY A 297 4.74 13.63 -3.63
C GLY A 297 3.47 13.08 -4.27
N LEU A 298 3.04 11.92 -3.82
CA LEU A 298 1.81 11.24 -4.24
C LEU A 298 0.78 11.33 -3.13
N PHE A 299 -0.37 11.91 -3.43
CA PHE A 299 -1.56 11.80 -2.61
C PHE A 299 -2.37 10.56 -3.03
N ILE A 300 -2.91 9.85 -2.06
CA ILE A 300 -3.88 8.77 -2.25
C ILE A 300 -5.00 8.99 -1.23
N GLY A 301 -6.22 9.12 -1.70
CA GLY A 301 -7.42 9.23 -0.86
C GLY A 301 -8.39 8.10 -1.16
N ASP A 302 -9.11 7.62 -0.16
CA ASP A 302 -10.20 6.71 -0.39
C ASP A 302 -11.41 7.45 -1.00
N ASN A 303 -12.27 6.73 -1.71
CA ASN A 303 -13.46 7.32 -2.35
C ASN A 303 -14.50 7.84 -1.35
N THR A 304 -14.34 7.57 -0.05
CA THR A 304 -15.23 8.08 1.01
C THR A 304 -14.73 9.39 1.61
N GLY A 305 -13.49 9.78 1.33
CA GLY A 305 -12.84 10.97 1.87
C GLY A 305 -12.53 10.88 3.38
N ILE A 306 -12.53 9.68 3.95
CA ILE A 306 -12.28 9.43 5.37
C ILE A 306 -10.80 9.14 5.64
N ALA A 307 -10.13 8.44 4.71
CA ALA A 307 -8.73 8.06 4.85
C ALA A 307 -7.89 8.59 3.70
N SER A 308 -6.68 8.99 4.03
CA SER A 308 -5.71 9.45 3.04
C SER A 308 -4.28 9.07 3.40
N ALA A 309 -3.45 9.03 2.37
CA ALA A 309 -2.01 8.86 2.47
C ALA A 309 -1.29 9.87 1.59
N ILE A 310 -0.15 10.34 2.04
CA ILE A 310 0.81 11.09 1.24
C ILE A 310 2.15 10.39 1.33
N LEU A 311 2.76 10.12 0.18
CA LEU A 311 4.09 9.53 0.06
C LEU A 311 4.99 10.48 -0.72
N TRP A 312 6.21 10.70 -0.24
CA TRP A 312 7.20 11.48 -0.98
C TRP A 312 8.62 11.02 -0.67
N GLN A 313 9.53 11.36 -1.57
CA GLN A 313 10.95 11.14 -1.41
C GLN A 313 11.66 12.49 -1.29
N LYS A 314 12.55 12.63 -0.33
CA LYS A 314 13.40 13.82 -0.16
C LYS A 314 14.72 13.44 0.48
N ASP A 315 15.82 13.93 -0.08
CA ASP A 315 17.17 13.79 0.48
C ASP A 315 17.58 12.33 0.77
N GLY A 316 17.22 11.38 -0.11
CA GLY A 316 17.51 9.96 0.07
C GLY A 316 16.64 9.26 1.12
N MET A 317 15.54 9.90 1.54
CA MET A 317 14.59 9.36 2.50
C MET A 317 13.20 9.28 1.88
N MET A 318 12.51 8.18 2.13
CA MET A 318 11.09 8.02 1.88
C MET A 318 10.31 8.46 3.11
N PHE A 319 9.22 9.14 2.89
CA PHE A 319 8.31 9.61 3.93
C PHE A 319 6.88 9.22 3.59
N GLU A 320 6.08 8.99 4.62
CA GLU A 320 4.65 8.77 4.49
C GLU A 320 3.87 9.42 5.63
N VAL A 321 2.69 9.90 5.33
CA VAL A 321 1.66 10.34 6.28
C VAL A 321 0.38 9.62 5.93
N ILE A 322 -0.18 8.85 6.86
CA ILE A 322 -1.39 8.06 6.64
C ILE A 322 -2.34 8.30 7.82
N GLY A 323 -3.65 8.45 7.55
CA GLY A 323 -4.61 8.59 8.63
C GLY A 323 -6.05 8.82 8.16
N ALA A 324 -6.93 8.98 9.15
CA ALA A 324 -8.29 9.44 8.94
C ALA A 324 -8.27 10.98 8.76
N LEU A 325 -7.71 11.44 7.63
CA LEU A 325 -7.39 12.82 7.34
C LEU A 325 -7.98 13.24 6.00
N THR A 326 -8.38 14.48 5.89
CA THR A 326 -8.57 15.12 4.58
C THR A 326 -7.20 15.35 3.91
N GLU A 327 -7.19 15.52 2.59
CA GLU A 327 -5.97 15.84 1.85
C GLU A 327 -5.22 17.04 2.45
N ARG A 328 -5.94 18.12 2.76
CA ARG A 328 -5.37 19.31 3.38
C ARG A 328 -4.69 19.02 4.71
N GLN A 329 -5.36 18.26 5.58
CA GLN A 329 -4.78 17.87 6.88
C GLN A 329 -3.53 17.01 6.71
N ALA A 330 -3.55 16.06 5.78
CA ALA A 330 -2.40 15.22 5.47
C ALA A 330 -1.22 16.05 4.93
N LEU A 331 -1.50 17.01 4.03
CA LEU A 331 -0.49 17.95 3.51
C LEU A 331 0.07 18.87 4.61
N ASP A 332 -0.78 19.38 5.51
CA ASP A 332 -0.36 20.22 6.62
C ASP A 332 0.60 19.45 7.55
N VAL A 333 0.30 18.17 7.87
CA VAL A 333 1.19 17.28 8.63
C VAL A 333 2.50 17.06 7.88
N ALA A 334 2.45 16.65 6.61
CA ALA A 334 3.62 16.34 5.82
C ALA A 334 4.56 17.55 5.65
N ASN A 335 4.01 18.74 5.43
CA ASN A 335 4.78 19.98 5.31
C ASN A 335 5.33 20.47 6.65
N SER A 336 4.73 20.07 7.78
CA SER A 336 5.16 20.48 9.12
C SER A 336 6.33 19.67 9.70
N MET A 337 6.76 18.60 9.02
CA MET A 337 7.82 17.71 9.52
C MET A 337 9.19 18.39 9.54
N LYS A 338 9.86 18.32 10.70
CA LYS A 338 11.16 18.96 10.96
C LYS A 338 12.17 17.95 11.48
#